data_3f557640eff6b4536110f05711f2710f
#
_entry.id   3f557640eff6b4536110f05711f2710f
#
_cell.length_a   1.000
_cell.length_b   1.000
_cell.length_c   1.000
_cell.angle_alpha   90.00
_cell.angle_beta   90.00
_cell.angle_gamma   90.00
#
_symmetry.space_group_name_H-M   'P 1'
#
loop_
_entity.id
_entity.type
_entity.pdbx_description
1 polymer ?
#
loop_
_entity_poly.entity_id
_entity_poly.type
_entity_poly.pdbx_seq_one_letter_code
_entity_poly.pdbx_strand_id
1 'polypeptide(L)'
;SEMCIRDRTYQLAKQRLAKQEQMTYLKPMQYNNTYALAVTKKFQQEHHLKTISDLTQVESILKPGMTLEFIDRNDGLKGIKKTYGLDVTAKSMEPALRYEAISKGKINLVDAYATDSELRQYHLALLKDNKHFFPTYQGAPLMKTSFANKHPKVVKALNKLAGKISETDMQEMNYEVNVKKQSASTVAHRYLVKHGLLKEGR
;
A
#
# COMPACT_ATOMS: atom_id res chain seq x y z
N SER A 1 18.73 7.76 -0.52
CA SER A 1 17.46 8.03 0.15
C SER A 1 16.33 7.25 -0.54
N GLU A 2 15.29 6.96 0.17
CA GLU A 2 14.09 6.23 -0.32
C GLU A 2 13.50 6.89 -1.59
N MET A 3 13.49 8.20 -1.63
CA MET A 3 13.05 9.01 -2.77
C MET A 3 13.90 8.76 -4.03
N CYS A 4 15.22 8.58 -3.88
CA CYS A 4 16.12 8.28 -4.99
C CYS A 4 15.90 6.89 -5.60
N ILE A 5 15.56 5.88 -4.77
CA ILE A 5 15.23 4.52 -5.24
C ILE A 5 13.91 4.52 -6.00
N ARG A 6 12.88 5.19 -5.46
CA ARG A 6 11.57 5.33 -6.10
C ARG A 6 11.68 6.02 -7.47
N ASP A 7 12.41 7.12 -7.55
CA ASP A 7 12.63 7.84 -8.80
C ASP A 7 13.35 6.98 -9.84
N ARG A 8 14.39 6.24 -9.43
CA ARG A 8 15.12 5.36 -10.34
C ARG A 8 14.22 4.24 -10.88
N THR A 9 13.43 3.60 -10.03
CA THR A 9 12.48 2.55 -10.43
C THR A 9 11.45 3.09 -11.42
N TYR A 10 10.90 4.26 -11.13
CA TYR A 10 9.95 4.93 -12.03
C TYR A 10 10.58 5.24 -13.40
N GLN A 11 11.77 5.85 -13.43
CA GLN A 11 12.43 6.21 -14.68
C GLN A 11 12.76 4.98 -15.53
N LEU A 12 13.22 3.90 -14.90
CA LEU A 12 13.52 2.65 -15.59
C LEU A 12 12.26 2.01 -16.20
N ALA A 13 11.16 1.97 -15.43
CA ALA A 13 9.88 1.45 -15.91
C ALA A 13 9.35 2.30 -17.07
N LYS A 14 9.39 3.62 -16.95
CA LYS A 14 8.97 4.56 -18.01
C LYS A 14 9.73 4.34 -19.31
N GLN A 15 11.05 4.23 -19.22
CA GLN A 15 11.90 4.02 -20.41
C GLN A 15 11.65 2.65 -21.07
N ARG A 16 11.53 1.58 -20.30
CA ARG A 16 11.27 0.24 -20.83
C ARG A 16 9.90 0.15 -21.49
N LEU A 17 8.85 0.66 -20.84
CA LEU A 17 7.50 0.67 -21.38
C LEU A 17 7.41 1.49 -22.67
N ALA A 18 8.09 2.63 -22.75
CA ALA A 18 8.11 3.43 -23.97
C ALA A 18 8.81 2.73 -25.13
N LYS A 19 9.97 2.10 -24.89
CA LYS A 19 10.79 1.47 -25.94
C LYS A 19 10.27 0.10 -26.40
N GLN A 20 9.81 -0.74 -25.45
CA GLN A 20 9.46 -2.12 -25.73
C GLN A 20 7.98 -2.30 -26.04
N GLU A 21 7.11 -1.55 -25.34
CA GLU A 21 5.66 -1.74 -25.39
C GLU A 21 4.90 -0.58 -26.04
N GLN A 22 5.58 0.49 -26.44
CA GLN A 22 4.97 1.72 -26.96
C GLN A 22 3.88 2.28 -26.03
N MET A 23 4.16 2.22 -24.73
CA MET A 23 3.29 2.71 -23.67
C MET A 23 3.84 4.00 -23.05
N THR A 24 2.94 4.89 -22.69
CA THR A 24 3.24 6.11 -21.94
C THR A 24 2.84 5.92 -20.49
N TYR A 25 3.84 6.02 -19.61
CA TYR A 25 3.70 5.90 -18.17
C TYR A 25 3.80 7.29 -17.54
N LEU A 26 2.69 7.80 -17.02
CA LEU A 26 2.63 9.13 -16.44
C LEU A 26 3.26 9.17 -15.05
N LYS A 27 3.39 10.39 -14.50
CA LYS A 27 3.92 10.56 -13.14
C LYS A 27 3.04 9.85 -12.11
N PRO A 28 3.63 9.15 -11.12
CA PRO A 28 2.89 8.39 -10.15
C PRO A 28 2.19 9.29 -9.13
N MET A 29 1.14 8.74 -8.54
CA MET A 29 0.52 9.25 -7.32
C MET A 29 1.45 9.05 -6.13
N GLN A 30 1.12 9.61 -4.97
CA GLN A 30 1.97 9.53 -3.80
C GLN A 30 1.99 8.14 -3.17
N TYR A 31 0.84 7.44 -3.15
CA TYR A 31 0.71 6.16 -2.47
C TYR A 31 1.58 5.06 -3.09
N ASN A 32 2.09 4.20 -2.22
CA ASN A 32 2.86 3.01 -2.56
C ASN A 32 2.10 1.78 -2.03
N ASN A 33 1.39 1.08 -2.92
CA ASN A 33 0.57 -0.08 -2.54
C ASN A 33 1.41 -1.34 -2.44
N THR A 34 2.38 -1.33 -1.54
CA THR A 34 3.28 -2.45 -1.27
C THR A 34 2.72 -3.38 -0.21
N TYR A 35 3.30 -4.59 -0.11
CA TYR A 35 3.16 -5.39 1.10
C TYR A 35 3.65 -4.62 2.33
N ALA A 36 3.03 -4.89 3.45
CA ALA A 36 3.36 -4.31 4.74
C ALA A 36 3.09 -5.30 5.87
N LEU A 37 3.65 -5.06 7.04
CA LEU A 37 3.27 -5.72 8.27
C LEU A 37 2.47 -4.76 9.16
N ALA A 38 1.39 -5.25 9.72
CA ALA A 38 0.50 -4.48 10.57
C ALA A 38 0.26 -5.15 11.92
N VAL A 39 0.09 -4.32 12.93
CA VAL A 39 -0.30 -4.66 14.29
C VAL A 39 -1.48 -3.79 14.71
N THR A 40 -2.19 -4.11 15.79
CA THR A 40 -3.17 -3.16 16.33
C THR A 40 -2.46 -1.91 16.87
N LYS A 41 -3.11 -0.75 16.80
CA LYS A 41 -2.57 0.49 17.41
C LYS A 41 -2.31 0.32 18.90
N LYS A 42 -3.15 -0.46 19.59
CA LYS A 42 -2.96 -0.79 21.01
C LYS A 42 -1.64 -1.55 21.21
N PHE A 43 -1.42 -2.66 20.49
CA PHE A 43 -0.18 -3.45 20.59
C PHE A 43 1.06 -2.62 20.21
N GLN A 44 0.95 -1.78 19.19
CA GLN A 44 2.00 -0.85 18.78
C GLN A 44 2.40 0.09 19.92
N GLN A 45 1.42 0.68 20.61
CA GLN A 45 1.66 1.63 21.71
C GLN A 45 2.23 0.93 22.96
N GLU A 46 1.65 -0.21 23.35
CA GLU A 46 2.08 -0.97 24.52
C GLU A 46 3.53 -1.45 24.42
N HIS A 47 3.98 -1.79 23.21
CA HIS A 47 5.32 -2.33 22.96
C HIS A 47 6.25 -1.35 22.21
N HIS A 48 5.83 -0.09 22.03
CA HIS A 48 6.62 0.96 21.37
C HIS A 48 7.12 0.59 19.96
N LEU A 49 6.33 -0.17 19.20
CA LEU A 49 6.71 -0.66 17.88
C LEU A 49 6.52 0.44 16.83
N LYS A 50 7.56 0.74 16.06
CA LYS A 50 7.52 1.72 14.95
C LYS A 50 7.94 1.10 13.61
N THR A 51 8.87 0.17 13.68
CA THR A 51 9.51 -0.45 12.51
C THR A 51 9.38 -1.96 12.54
N ILE A 52 9.62 -2.61 11.40
CA ILE A 52 9.68 -4.09 11.35
C ILE A 52 10.83 -4.61 12.22
N SER A 53 11.96 -3.87 12.31
CA SER A 53 13.05 -4.27 13.21
C SER A 53 12.64 -4.36 14.67
N ASP A 54 11.69 -3.55 15.12
CA ASP A 54 11.26 -3.56 16.53
C ASP A 54 10.55 -4.85 16.92
N LEU A 55 10.05 -5.62 15.94
CA LEU A 55 9.40 -6.92 16.20
C LEU A 55 10.33 -7.93 16.86
N THR A 56 11.65 -7.83 16.68
CA THR A 56 12.61 -8.72 17.34
C THR A 56 12.59 -8.60 18.87
N GLN A 57 12.19 -7.43 19.40
CA GLN A 57 12.10 -7.19 20.84
C GLN A 57 10.92 -7.91 21.49
N VAL A 58 9.91 -8.26 20.71
CA VAL A 58 8.66 -8.89 21.16
C VAL A 58 8.43 -10.26 20.54
N GLU A 59 9.47 -10.83 19.93
CA GLU A 59 9.40 -12.06 19.14
C GLU A 59 8.72 -13.22 19.89
N SER A 60 9.03 -13.38 21.17
CA SER A 60 8.48 -14.47 22.02
C SER A 60 6.97 -14.39 22.24
N ILE A 61 6.35 -13.23 22.05
CA ILE A 61 4.91 -13.01 22.23
C ILE A 61 4.17 -12.81 20.91
N LEU A 62 4.90 -12.82 19.76
CA LEU A 62 4.28 -12.69 18.46
C LEU A 62 3.41 -13.91 18.12
N LYS A 63 2.22 -13.63 17.62
CA LYS A 63 1.26 -14.60 17.08
C LYS A 63 0.88 -14.19 15.65
N PRO A 64 1.76 -14.44 14.67
CA PRO A 64 1.50 -14.02 13.30
C PRO A 64 0.41 -14.85 12.64
N GLY A 65 -0.56 -14.19 11.99
CA GLY A 65 -1.50 -14.80 11.06
C GLY A 65 -1.39 -14.11 9.72
N MET A 66 -1.07 -14.86 8.66
CA MET A 66 -0.73 -14.31 7.36
C MET A 66 -1.34 -15.13 6.24
N THR A 67 -1.46 -14.54 5.05
CA THR A 67 -1.89 -15.28 3.88
C THR A 67 -0.84 -16.32 3.50
N LEU A 68 -1.28 -17.46 2.97
CA LEU A 68 -0.37 -18.52 2.49
C LEU A 68 0.59 -17.97 1.44
N GLU A 69 0.09 -17.14 0.54
CA GLU A 69 0.90 -16.47 -0.47
C GLU A 69 2.06 -15.69 0.17
N PHE A 70 1.79 -14.84 1.16
CA PHE A 70 2.81 -14.04 1.83
C PHE A 70 3.82 -14.91 2.59
N ILE A 71 3.36 -15.99 3.24
CA ILE A 71 4.23 -16.92 3.98
C ILE A 71 5.26 -17.57 3.05
N ASP A 72 4.85 -17.98 1.85
CA ASP A 72 5.67 -18.79 0.95
C ASP A 72 6.60 -17.99 0.04
N ARG A 73 6.36 -16.70 -0.13
CA ARG A 73 7.13 -15.86 -1.05
C ARG A 73 8.48 -15.42 -0.48
N ASN A 74 9.48 -15.31 -1.35
CA ASN A 74 10.78 -14.72 -1.02
C ASN A 74 10.71 -13.20 -0.82
N ASP A 75 9.76 -12.53 -1.45
CA ASP A 75 9.41 -11.12 -1.24
C ASP A 75 8.29 -10.94 -0.19
N GLY A 76 8.01 -11.97 0.59
CA GLY A 76 7.11 -12.01 1.72
C GLY A 76 7.82 -12.42 3.02
N LEU A 77 7.19 -13.31 3.83
CA LEU A 77 7.69 -13.67 5.16
C LEU A 77 9.09 -14.30 5.13
N LYS A 78 9.40 -15.15 4.15
CA LYS A 78 10.73 -15.78 4.04
C LYS A 78 11.85 -14.74 3.97
N GLY A 79 11.67 -13.72 3.13
CA GLY A 79 12.64 -12.65 3.00
C GLY A 79 12.66 -11.71 4.22
N ILE A 80 11.53 -11.42 4.83
CA ILE A 80 11.43 -10.64 6.08
C ILE A 80 12.21 -11.32 7.19
N LYS A 81 12.01 -12.62 7.42
CA LYS A 81 12.76 -13.39 8.42
C LYS A 81 14.27 -13.23 8.23
N LYS A 82 14.74 -13.41 6.99
CA LYS A 82 16.17 -13.29 6.65
C LYS A 82 16.69 -11.85 6.82
N THR A 83 15.95 -10.87 6.32
CA THR A 83 16.41 -9.47 6.28
C THR A 83 16.40 -8.82 7.67
N TYR A 84 15.40 -9.14 8.47
CA TYR A 84 15.21 -8.56 9.80
C TYR A 84 15.74 -9.41 10.94
N GLY A 85 16.13 -10.65 10.67
CA GLY A 85 16.56 -11.60 11.71
C GLY A 85 15.41 -12.04 12.60
N LEU A 86 14.20 -12.09 12.06
CA LEU A 86 12.98 -12.41 12.82
C LEU A 86 12.70 -13.91 12.76
N ASP A 87 12.69 -14.57 13.94
CA ASP A 87 12.37 -16.00 14.02
C ASP A 87 10.93 -16.22 14.50
N VAL A 88 10.02 -16.23 13.55
CA VAL A 88 8.58 -16.43 13.79
C VAL A 88 8.00 -17.46 12.82
N THR A 89 6.96 -18.16 13.29
CA THR A 89 6.13 -19.03 12.47
C THR A 89 4.74 -18.44 12.38
N ALA A 90 4.27 -18.17 11.16
CA ALA A 90 2.96 -17.63 10.92
C ALA A 90 1.93 -18.74 10.68
N LYS A 91 0.74 -18.57 11.24
CA LYS A 91 -0.43 -19.39 10.91
C LYS A 91 -0.99 -18.92 9.56
N SER A 92 -1.17 -19.84 8.61
CA SER A 92 -1.84 -19.54 7.35
C SER A 92 -3.31 -19.24 7.56
N MET A 93 -3.79 -18.15 6.98
CA MET A 93 -5.18 -17.68 7.12
C MET A 93 -5.67 -17.07 5.79
N GLU A 94 -6.97 -17.22 5.54
CA GLU A 94 -7.63 -16.50 4.47
C GLU A 94 -7.57 -14.97 4.69
N PRO A 95 -7.48 -14.17 3.60
CA PRO A 95 -7.32 -12.70 3.72
C PRO A 95 -8.29 -12.01 4.66
N ALA A 96 -9.60 -12.29 4.53
CA ALA A 96 -10.61 -11.67 5.40
C ALA A 96 -10.52 -12.17 6.84
N LEU A 97 -10.23 -13.45 7.05
CA LEU A 97 -10.20 -14.07 8.38
C LEU A 97 -9.01 -13.58 9.23
N ARG A 98 -7.87 -13.24 8.62
CA ARG A 98 -6.74 -12.72 9.37
C ARG A 98 -7.02 -11.35 9.99
N TYR A 99 -7.74 -10.48 9.28
CA TYR A 99 -8.15 -9.18 9.82
C TYR A 99 -9.16 -9.32 10.97
N GLU A 100 -10.10 -10.25 10.85
CA GLU A 100 -11.02 -10.56 11.95
C GLU A 100 -10.28 -11.17 13.16
N ALA A 101 -9.31 -12.05 12.93
CA ALA A 101 -8.52 -12.68 13.99
C ALA A 101 -7.69 -11.67 14.77
N ILE A 102 -7.05 -10.69 14.10
CA ILE A 102 -6.28 -9.66 14.80
C ILE A 102 -7.19 -8.70 15.58
N SER A 103 -8.36 -8.37 15.05
CA SER A 103 -9.32 -7.53 15.77
C SER A 103 -9.85 -8.18 17.06
N LYS A 104 -9.92 -9.51 17.06
CA LYS A 104 -10.34 -10.32 18.23
C LYS A 104 -9.16 -10.73 19.15
N GLY A 105 -7.94 -10.26 18.89
CA GLY A 105 -6.75 -10.58 19.68
C GLY A 105 -6.26 -12.03 19.59
N LYS A 106 -6.76 -12.81 18.62
CA LYS A 106 -6.32 -14.21 18.40
C LYS A 106 -4.91 -14.29 17.80
N ILE A 107 -4.55 -13.29 17.02
CA ILE A 107 -3.23 -13.02 16.47
C ILE A 107 -2.88 -11.57 16.74
N ASN A 108 -1.59 -11.18 16.60
CA ASN A 108 -1.14 -9.81 16.87
C ASN A 108 -0.22 -9.23 15.78
N LEU A 109 0.04 -9.96 14.70
CA LEU A 109 0.79 -9.53 13.56
C LEU A 109 0.16 -10.10 12.29
N VAL A 110 -0.05 -9.27 11.28
CA VAL A 110 -0.60 -9.67 9.97
C VAL A 110 0.22 -9.09 8.83
N ASP A 111 0.18 -9.76 7.67
CA ASP A 111 0.51 -9.15 6.38
C ASP A 111 -0.66 -8.28 5.91
N ALA A 112 -0.36 -7.22 5.20
CA ALA A 112 -1.33 -6.30 4.65
C ALA A 112 -0.81 -5.68 3.34
N TYR A 113 -1.68 -5.04 2.59
CA TYR A 113 -1.29 -4.03 1.63
C TYR A 113 -1.41 -2.63 2.25
N ALA A 114 -0.50 -1.73 1.89
CA ALA A 114 -0.42 -0.41 2.51
C ALA A 114 -1.68 0.46 2.34
N THR A 115 -2.57 0.12 1.41
CA THR A 115 -3.82 0.85 1.13
C THR A 115 -5.09 0.09 1.53
N ASP A 116 -4.97 -1.03 2.27
CA ASP A 116 -6.12 -1.84 2.68
C ASP A 116 -7.09 -1.06 3.56
N SER A 117 -8.40 -1.18 3.24
CA SER A 117 -9.48 -0.55 4.01
C SER A 117 -9.57 -1.07 5.45
N GLU A 118 -9.15 -2.30 5.68
CA GLU A 118 -9.14 -2.97 6.96
C GLU A 118 -8.18 -2.32 7.97
N LEU A 119 -7.13 -1.66 7.48
CA LEU A 119 -6.23 -0.86 8.34
C LEU A 119 -7.01 0.24 9.07
N ARG A 120 -7.95 0.88 8.38
CA ARG A 120 -8.85 1.89 8.94
C ARG A 120 -9.93 1.23 9.79
N GLN A 121 -10.56 0.17 9.27
CA GLN A 121 -11.69 -0.52 9.90
C GLN A 121 -11.34 -1.10 11.27
N TYR A 122 -10.18 -1.73 11.39
CA TYR A 122 -9.76 -2.44 12.60
C TYR A 122 -8.70 -1.69 13.43
N HIS A 123 -8.50 -0.39 13.15
CA HIS A 123 -7.52 0.44 13.86
C HIS A 123 -6.13 -0.17 13.92
N LEU A 124 -5.65 -0.65 12.76
CA LEU A 124 -4.32 -1.21 12.63
C LEU A 124 -3.29 -0.12 12.33
N ALA A 125 -2.05 -0.40 12.70
CA ALA A 125 -0.89 0.43 12.40
C ALA A 125 0.09 -0.35 11.54
N LEU A 126 0.58 0.28 10.47
CA LEU A 126 1.65 -0.26 9.65
C LEU A 126 3.00 -0.06 10.34
N LEU A 127 3.83 -1.09 10.32
CA LEU A 127 5.22 -0.98 10.74
C LEU A 127 6.08 -0.51 9.55
N LYS A 128 6.95 0.47 9.82
CA LYS A 128 7.85 0.99 8.79
C LYS A 128 8.87 -0.08 8.37
N ASP A 129 8.98 -0.29 7.07
CA ASP A 129 10.03 -1.11 6.47
C ASP A 129 11.37 -0.34 6.47
N ASN A 130 12.06 -0.33 7.61
CA ASN A 130 13.27 0.48 7.82
C ASN A 130 14.54 -0.09 7.15
N LYS A 131 14.48 -1.30 6.62
CA LYS A 131 15.55 -1.90 5.80
C LYS A 131 15.25 -1.90 4.30
N HIS A 132 14.12 -1.28 3.88
CA HIS A 132 13.70 -1.18 2.48
C HIS A 132 13.64 -2.54 1.77
N PHE A 133 13.08 -3.53 2.44
CA PHE A 133 12.95 -4.88 1.93
C PHE A 133 11.91 -4.98 0.82
N PHE A 134 10.75 -4.33 0.99
CA PHE A 134 9.70 -4.37 0.01
C PHE A 134 10.00 -3.48 -1.21
N PRO A 135 9.77 -3.98 -2.43
CA PRO A 135 9.90 -3.14 -3.63
C PRO A 135 8.81 -2.06 -3.68
N THR A 136 9.03 -1.06 -4.53
CA THR A 136 8.09 0.03 -4.71
C THR A 136 6.97 -0.35 -5.67
N TYR A 137 5.71 -0.11 -5.28
CA TYR A 137 4.51 -0.32 -6.07
C TYR A 137 3.65 0.96 -6.11
N GLN A 138 4.19 2.03 -6.69
CA GLN A 138 3.44 3.27 -6.89
C GLN A 138 2.43 3.12 -8.02
N GLY A 139 1.20 3.62 -7.79
CA GLY A 139 0.18 3.70 -8.82
C GLY A 139 0.43 4.88 -9.75
N ALA A 140 0.36 4.64 -11.08
CA ALA A 140 0.44 5.69 -12.07
C ALA A 140 -0.44 5.36 -13.28
N PRO A 141 -0.96 6.38 -14.00
CA PRO A 141 -1.70 6.14 -15.22
C PRO A 141 -0.78 5.58 -16.32
N LEU A 142 -1.26 4.54 -17.00
CA LEU A 142 -0.58 3.89 -18.11
C LEU A 142 -1.51 3.85 -19.34
N MET A 143 -1.00 4.22 -20.51
CA MET A 143 -1.77 4.23 -21.75
C MET A 143 -0.88 3.99 -22.97
N LYS A 144 -1.49 3.60 -24.09
CA LYS A 144 -0.77 3.54 -25.37
C LYS A 144 -0.24 4.92 -25.74
N THR A 145 1.00 4.98 -26.22
CA THR A 145 1.61 6.26 -26.64
C THR A 145 0.81 6.93 -27.76
N SER A 146 0.24 6.13 -28.69
CA SER A 146 -0.65 6.65 -29.74
C SER A 146 -1.90 7.32 -29.17
N PHE A 147 -2.47 6.81 -28.07
CA PHE A 147 -3.60 7.44 -27.39
C PHE A 147 -3.17 8.73 -26.71
N ALA A 148 -2.07 8.72 -25.97
CA ALA A 148 -1.55 9.90 -25.28
C ALA A 148 -1.30 11.05 -26.26
N ASN A 149 -0.71 10.75 -27.42
CA ASN A 149 -0.44 11.75 -28.47
C ASN A 149 -1.70 12.34 -29.09
N LYS A 150 -2.76 11.52 -29.26
CA LYS A 150 -4.05 11.98 -29.79
C LYS A 150 -4.89 12.74 -28.77
N HIS A 151 -4.65 12.53 -27.47
CA HIS A 151 -5.48 13.08 -26.40
C HIS A 151 -4.66 13.85 -25.33
N PRO A 152 -3.93 14.92 -25.71
CA PRO A 152 -3.06 15.65 -24.78
C PRO A 152 -3.82 16.29 -23.61
N LYS A 153 -5.10 16.64 -23.80
CA LYS A 153 -5.95 17.15 -22.71
C LYS A 153 -6.22 16.11 -21.62
N VAL A 154 -6.37 14.83 -21.99
CA VAL A 154 -6.54 13.72 -21.05
C VAL A 154 -5.26 13.53 -20.25
N VAL A 155 -4.10 13.50 -20.93
CA VAL A 155 -2.79 13.41 -20.27
C VAL A 155 -2.59 14.55 -19.26
N LYS A 156 -2.91 15.79 -19.65
CA LYS A 156 -2.83 16.97 -18.77
C LYS A 156 -3.74 16.82 -17.54
N ALA A 157 -4.96 16.32 -17.74
CA ALA A 157 -5.90 16.09 -16.63
C ALA A 157 -5.39 15.04 -15.65
N LEU A 158 -4.92 13.89 -16.15
CA LEU A 158 -4.38 12.80 -15.32
C LEU A 158 -3.10 13.20 -14.57
N ASN A 159 -2.24 14.02 -15.19
CA ASN A 159 -1.03 14.52 -14.54
C ASN A 159 -1.31 15.44 -13.32
N LYS A 160 -2.53 15.95 -13.16
CA LYS A 160 -2.92 16.67 -11.94
C LYS A 160 -2.93 15.79 -10.70
N LEU A 161 -3.01 14.46 -10.87
CA LEU A 161 -2.94 13.49 -9.76
C LEU A 161 -1.50 13.16 -9.33
N ALA A 162 -0.49 13.62 -10.10
CA ALA A 162 0.91 13.36 -9.79
C ALA A 162 1.27 13.85 -8.37
N GLY A 163 1.85 12.94 -7.56
CA GLY A 163 2.25 13.24 -6.18
C GLY A 163 1.09 13.47 -5.20
N LYS A 164 -0.16 13.25 -5.63
CA LYS A 164 -1.35 13.33 -4.79
C LYS A 164 -1.80 11.94 -4.37
N ILE A 165 -2.78 11.86 -3.48
CA ILE A 165 -3.33 10.63 -2.92
C ILE A 165 -2.27 9.86 -2.13
N SER A 166 -2.17 10.13 -0.83
CA SER A 166 -1.31 9.38 0.10
C SER A 166 -1.87 7.98 0.37
N GLU A 167 -1.07 7.13 1.02
CA GLU A 167 -1.55 5.82 1.52
C GLU A 167 -2.75 6.00 2.46
N THR A 168 -2.72 7.00 3.33
CA THR A 168 -3.83 7.30 4.26
C THR A 168 -5.08 7.75 3.52
N ASP A 169 -4.95 8.60 2.50
CA ASP A 169 -6.09 9.00 1.66
C ASP A 169 -6.72 7.78 0.99
N MET A 170 -5.90 6.87 0.48
CA MET A 170 -6.38 5.67 -0.21
C MET A 170 -7.04 4.68 0.76
N GLN A 171 -6.48 4.48 1.96
CA GLN A 171 -7.11 3.69 3.02
C GLN A 171 -8.49 4.22 3.37
N GLU A 172 -8.63 5.54 3.53
CA GLU A 172 -9.92 6.17 3.86
C GLU A 172 -10.92 6.02 2.71
N MET A 173 -10.52 6.31 1.47
CA MET A 173 -11.40 6.15 0.30
C MET A 173 -11.83 4.69 0.12
N ASN A 174 -10.92 3.73 0.27
CA ASN A 174 -11.22 2.31 0.22
C ASN A 174 -12.18 1.90 1.35
N TYR A 175 -12.02 2.47 2.55
CA TYR A 175 -12.93 2.25 3.68
C TYR A 175 -14.33 2.77 3.38
N GLU A 176 -14.47 3.95 2.80
CA GLU A 176 -15.77 4.50 2.41
C GLU A 176 -16.49 3.62 1.38
N VAL A 177 -15.75 3.07 0.42
CA VAL A 177 -16.32 2.16 -0.59
C VAL A 177 -16.62 0.78 0.00
N ASN A 178 -15.64 0.15 0.62
CA ASN A 178 -15.72 -1.26 1.00
C ASN A 178 -16.58 -1.48 2.26
N VAL A 179 -16.50 -0.57 3.23
CA VAL A 179 -17.16 -0.71 4.54
C VAL A 179 -18.43 0.13 4.60
N LYS A 180 -18.38 1.41 4.24
CA LYS A 180 -19.54 2.29 4.24
C LYS A 180 -20.44 2.14 3.01
N LYS A 181 -20.04 1.30 2.04
CA LYS A 181 -20.82 0.98 0.84
C LYS A 181 -21.17 2.18 -0.05
N GLN A 182 -20.36 3.23 0.01
CA GLN A 182 -20.48 4.36 -0.91
C GLN A 182 -19.95 3.97 -2.31
N SER A 183 -20.48 4.59 -3.37
CA SER A 183 -19.97 4.33 -4.71
C SER A 183 -18.54 4.89 -4.86
N ALA A 184 -17.68 4.17 -5.59
CA ALA A 184 -16.32 4.65 -5.88
C ALA A 184 -16.33 6.00 -6.59
N SER A 185 -17.31 6.23 -7.48
CA SER A 185 -17.48 7.51 -8.19
C SER A 185 -17.76 8.67 -7.23
N THR A 186 -18.68 8.47 -6.25
CA THR A 186 -18.99 9.49 -5.24
C THR A 186 -17.79 9.83 -4.37
N VAL A 187 -17.06 8.80 -3.92
CA VAL A 187 -15.87 8.97 -3.07
C VAL A 187 -14.76 9.69 -3.83
N ALA A 188 -14.49 9.27 -5.07
CA ALA A 188 -13.48 9.90 -5.93
C ALA A 188 -13.84 11.36 -6.25
N HIS A 189 -15.11 11.64 -6.59
CA HIS A 189 -15.58 13.01 -6.85
C HIS A 189 -15.34 13.92 -5.65
N ARG A 190 -15.72 13.48 -4.45
CA ARG A 190 -15.52 14.22 -3.20
C ARG A 190 -14.05 14.52 -2.95
N TYR A 191 -13.16 13.53 -3.16
CA TYR A 191 -11.72 13.73 -3.04
C TYR A 191 -11.22 14.81 -4.02
N LEU A 192 -11.62 14.72 -5.29
CA LEU A 192 -11.18 15.64 -6.32
C LEU A 192 -11.65 17.08 -6.06
N VAL A 193 -12.89 17.27 -5.60
CA VAL A 193 -13.43 18.59 -5.22
C VAL A 193 -12.66 19.14 -4.02
N LYS A 194 -12.50 18.33 -2.95
CA LYS A 194 -11.79 18.74 -1.73
C LYS A 194 -10.35 19.21 -2.01
N HIS A 195 -9.70 18.63 -3.02
CA HIS A 195 -8.32 18.98 -3.38
C HIS A 195 -8.23 19.99 -4.56
N GLY A 196 -9.35 20.61 -4.93
CA GLY A 196 -9.39 21.63 -5.98
C GLY A 196 -9.10 21.13 -7.40
N LEU A 197 -9.26 19.81 -7.64
CA LEU A 197 -9.04 19.16 -8.93
C LEU A 197 -10.30 19.16 -9.80
N LEU A 198 -11.46 19.27 -9.18
CA LEU A 198 -12.76 19.50 -9.81
C LEU A 198 -13.45 20.71 -9.16
N LYS A 199 -14.33 21.38 -9.93
CA LYS A 199 -15.23 22.41 -9.39
C LYS A 199 -16.47 21.74 -8.80
N GLU A 200 -16.99 22.28 -7.70
CA GLU A 200 -18.31 21.92 -7.20
C GLU A 200 -19.37 22.15 -8.28
N GLY A 201 -20.24 21.18 -8.54
CA GLY A 201 -21.39 21.33 -9.41
C GLY A 201 -21.24 20.94 -10.89
N ARG A 202 -20.26 20.11 -11.22
CA ARG A 202 -20.19 19.47 -12.54
C ARG A 202 -20.06 17.96 -12.43
#